data_907369b8fa4c5b48539f6e83061749c5
#
_entry.id   907369b8fa4c5b48539f6e83061749c5
#
_cell.length_a   1.000
_cell.length_b   1.000
_cell.length_c   1.000
_cell.angle_alpha   90.00
_cell.angle_beta   90.00
_cell.angle_gamma   90.00
#
_symmetry.space_group_name_H-M   'P 1'
#
loop_
_entity.id
_entity.type
_entity.pdbx_description
1 polymer ?
#
loop_
_entity_poly.entity_id
_entity_poly.type
_entity_poly.pdbx_seq_one_letter_code
_entity_poly.pdbx_strand_id
1 'polypeptide(L)'
;MSRRPVLLAALVGAGSLAGCSLIPGSSSAGSSPSAKPKAPEPAASSAAPSPTAAASPAPSATATATATDGALAGWSLEEKVGQLMMVGVDAQAPKQSSNEAVDTHHVGNIFIAGRTTAGSQATQKVISSFTSKVGPGTTHATPMLVATDQEGGEVQVLAGSGFSDIPSALDQSTQPRDQLVASARTWGKELADVGVNMNLAPVADLVDIARPASNEPIGRWGREYGHDAATVSSQAGAFAEGMQASKVIPTYKHFPGLGRVKDNTDTSAGVVDSTTTRSADTAVSVIFGAAIAAGAPVIMVSSATYSLIDSSAPAVFSSTIVTDMLRREMGFSGVVITDDVSAAVQVQDVSAGDRAVRAIRAGCDLVLASADPTVAADMVKALIATARSDPAFAARVDESATRVLNLKKSLQS
;
A
#
# COMPACT_ATOMS: atom_id res chain seq x y z
N MET A 1 42.11 -33.70 -9.41
CA MET A 1 41.98 -32.64 -10.45
C MET A 1 41.34 -31.45 -9.83
N SER A 2 42.15 -30.45 -9.59
CA SER A 2 41.87 -29.22 -8.85
C SER A 2 41.03 -28.24 -9.70
N ARG A 3 39.97 -27.65 -9.17
CA ARG A 3 39.31 -26.47 -9.74
C ARG A 3 39.42 -25.31 -8.76
N ARG A 4 40.10 -24.27 -9.21
CA ARG A 4 40.36 -23.01 -8.50
C ARG A 4 39.13 -22.10 -8.57
N PRO A 5 38.90 -21.28 -7.54
CA PRO A 5 37.89 -20.20 -7.60
C PRO A 5 38.46 -18.97 -8.32
N VAL A 6 37.62 -18.29 -9.11
CA VAL A 6 37.90 -17.01 -9.75
C VAL A 6 37.46 -15.91 -8.82
N LEU A 7 38.40 -15.14 -8.30
CA LEU A 7 38.16 -13.85 -7.64
C LEU A 7 37.93 -12.78 -8.72
N LEU A 8 36.87 -12.00 -8.60
CA LEU A 8 36.69 -10.77 -9.36
C LEU A 8 36.96 -9.58 -8.44
N ALA A 9 38.00 -8.83 -8.77
CA ALA A 9 38.47 -7.67 -8.03
C ALA A 9 37.68 -6.41 -8.40
N ALA A 10 37.30 -5.63 -7.40
CA ALA A 10 36.76 -4.27 -7.54
C ALA A 10 37.88 -3.30 -7.86
N LEU A 11 37.69 -2.46 -8.88
CA LEU A 11 38.54 -1.29 -9.14
C LEU A 11 37.84 -0.03 -8.67
N VAL A 12 38.46 0.59 -7.68
CA VAL A 12 38.19 1.96 -7.23
C VAL A 12 39.05 2.89 -8.12
N GLY A 13 38.40 3.86 -8.74
CA GLY A 13 39.06 4.94 -9.47
C GLY A 13 38.65 6.30 -8.91
N ALA A 14 39.53 6.88 -8.08
CA ALA A 14 39.47 8.29 -7.68
C ALA A 14 40.15 9.15 -8.73
N GLY A 15 39.59 10.32 -9.05
CA GLY A 15 40.19 11.32 -9.91
C GLY A 15 39.64 12.69 -9.61
N SER A 16 40.40 13.42 -8.76
CA SER A 16 40.28 14.88 -8.51
C SER A 16 40.99 15.66 -9.60
N LEU A 17 40.56 16.96 -9.82
CA LEU A 17 41.29 18.17 -10.16
C LEU A 17 40.31 19.19 -10.74
N ALA A 18 39.92 20.29 -10.12
CA ALA A 18 40.61 21.54 -9.78
C ALA A 18 40.91 22.43 -11.00
N GLY A 19 40.44 23.66 -10.93
CA GLY A 19 40.88 24.78 -11.73
C GLY A 19 39.80 25.80 -12.09
N CYS A 20 39.52 26.80 -11.27
CA CYS A 20 39.92 28.26 -11.34
C CYS A 20 39.65 28.92 -12.70
N SER A 21 38.85 29.91 -12.78
CA SER A 21 38.83 31.35 -12.46
C SER A 21 38.53 32.19 -13.67
N LEU A 22 37.72 33.18 -13.56
CA LEU A 22 37.90 34.63 -13.62
C LEU A 22 36.73 35.39 -14.23
N ILE A 23 36.25 36.34 -13.45
CA ILE A 23 35.41 37.48 -13.80
C ILE A 23 36.33 38.58 -14.38
N PRO A 24 35.94 39.55 -15.23
CA PRO A 24 35.13 40.70 -14.92
C PRO A 24 34.26 41.21 -16.10
N GLY A 25 33.32 42.10 -16.03
CA GLY A 25 32.99 43.21 -15.22
C GLY A 25 32.17 44.21 -16.04
N SER A 26 31.37 44.98 -15.33
CA SER A 26 30.93 46.38 -15.57
C SER A 26 30.10 46.69 -16.82
N SER A 27 29.13 47.53 -16.83
CA SER A 27 28.59 48.65 -16.08
C SER A 27 27.43 49.22 -16.86
N SER A 28 26.46 49.65 -16.28
CA SER A 28 25.95 50.92 -15.80
C SER A 28 24.70 51.43 -16.52
N ALA A 29 23.85 51.86 -15.66
CA ALA A 29 23.08 53.08 -15.60
C ALA A 29 21.81 53.24 -16.45
N GLY A 30 20.71 53.49 -15.81
CA GLY A 30 20.06 54.77 -15.77
C GLY A 30 18.53 54.75 -15.67
N SER A 31 18.07 55.30 -14.55
CA SER A 31 16.96 56.21 -14.38
C SER A 31 15.50 55.76 -14.40
N SER A 32 14.91 55.87 -13.23
CA SER A 32 13.50 56.13 -12.91
C SER A 32 13.00 57.49 -13.43
N PRO A 33 11.79 57.95 -13.17
CA PRO A 33 10.50 57.36 -12.75
C PRO A 33 9.28 57.95 -13.56
N SER A 34 8.09 57.41 -13.37
CA SER A 34 6.80 58.18 -13.31
C SER A 34 5.62 57.22 -13.39
N ALA A 35 4.73 57.24 -12.59
CA ALA A 35 3.59 57.98 -12.07
C ALA A 35 2.41 57.03 -11.90
N LYS A 36 1.90 56.94 -10.68
CA LYS A 36 0.57 56.40 -10.34
C LYS A 36 -0.55 57.24 -10.93
N PRO A 37 -1.68 56.67 -11.23
CA PRO A 37 -2.96 57.34 -11.02
C PRO A 37 -3.78 56.66 -9.90
N LYS A 38 -4.45 57.53 -9.22
CA LYS A 38 -5.27 57.52 -8.04
C LYS A 38 -6.61 56.81 -8.27
N ALA A 39 -7.03 56.04 -7.23
CA ALA A 39 -8.38 55.48 -7.12
C ALA A 39 -9.47 56.54 -6.90
N PRO A 40 -10.72 56.29 -7.30
CA PRO A 40 -11.85 57.00 -6.71
C PRO A 40 -12.54 56.12 -5.64
N GLU A 41 -12.92 56.81 -4.57
CA GLU A 41 -13.64 56.35 -3.41
C GLU A 41 -15.18 56.38 -3.62
N PRO A 42 -15.97 55.73 -2.75
CA PRO A 42 -17.25 55.10 -3.11
C PRO A 42 -18.46 55.98 -2.79
N ALA A 43 -19.52 55.72 -3.51
CA ALA A 43 -20.86 56.27 -3.18
C ALA A 43 -21.65 55.23 -2.36
N ALA A 44 -22.17 55.69 -1.24
CA ALA A 44 -23.07 54.95 -0.36
C ALA A 44 -24.46 54.76 -0.99
N SER A 45 -25.04 53.56 -0.87
CA SER A 45 -26.49 53.36 -1.00
C SER A 45 -26.98 52.21 -0.12
N SER A 46 -27.76 52.62 0.83
CA SER A 46 -28.99 52.05 1.40
C SER A 46 -29.15 50.54 1.56
N ALA A 47 -29.26 50.13 2.80
CA ALA A 47 -29.65 48.79 3.28
C ALA A 47 -31.13 48.49 3.02
N ALA A 48 -31.43 47.26 2.62
CA ALA A 48 -32.71 46.60 2.78
C ALA A 48 -32.49 45.24 3.51
N PRO A 49 -33.44 44.78 4.36
CA PRO A 49 -33.19 43.70 5.32
C PRO A 49 -33.21 42.32 4.67
N SER A 50 -32.21 41.46 5.07
CA SER A 50 -32.19 40.05 4.73
C SER A 50 -33.21 39.23 5.49
N PRO A 51 -33.84 38.23 4.87
CA PRO A 51 -34.64 37.26 5.58
C PRO A 51 -33.74 36.25 6.32
N THR A 52 -34.09 36.03 7.57
CA THR A 52 -33.49 35.00 8.48
C THR A 52 -33.58 33.61 7.86
N ALA A 53 -32.46 33.04 7.45
CA ALA A 53 -32.38 31.65 7.07
C ALA A 53 -32.43 30.76 8.32
N ALA A 54 -33.46 29.93 8.38
CA ALA A 54 -33.57 28.88 9.40
C ALA A 54 -32.39 27.90 9.28
N ALA A 55 -31.70 27.68 10.39
CA ALA A 55 -30.66 26.67 10.50
C ALA A 55 -31.26 25.28 10.28
N SER A 56 -30.84 24.59 9.22
CA SER A 56 -31.06 23.16 9.06
C SER A 56 -30.26 22.43 10.16
N PRO A 57 -30.85 21.42 10.84
CA PRO A 57 -30.12 20.63 11.80
C PRO A 57 -29.03 19.80 11.06
N ALA A 58 -27.81 19.84 11.58
CA ALA A 58 -26.72 18.98 11.16
C ALA A 58 -27.16 17.51 11.26
N PRO A 59 -26.81 16.64 10.28
CA PRO A 59 -27.10 15.24 10.40
C PRO A 59 -26.29 14.68 11.59
N SER A 60 -27.02 14.23 12.61
CA SER A 60 -26.48 13.48 13.75
C SER A 60 -25.87 12.21 13.18
N ALA A 61 -24.54 12.09 13.23
CA ALA A 61 -23.84 10.87 12.90
C ALA A 61 -24.17 9.82 13.99
N THR A 62 -25.27 9.10 13.80
CA THR A 62 -25.53 7.88 14.55
C THR A 62 -24.53 6.84 14.03
N ALA A 63 -23.42 6.69 14.74
CA ALA A 63 -22.46 5.63 14.49
C ALA A 63 -23.18 4.28 14.55
N THR A 64 -23.06 3.51 13.47
CA THR A 64 -23.58 2.15 13.35
C THR A 64 -22.76 1.24 14.28
N ALA A 65 -23.08 1.22 15.55
CA ALA A 65 -22.41 0.40 16.58
C ALA A 65 -22.93 -1.06 16.65
N THR A 66 -23.85 -1.47 15.76
CA THR A 66 -24.60 -2.73 15.90
C THR A 66 -24.15 -3.91 15.05
N ALA A 67 -23.12 -3.74 14.18
CA ALA A 67 -22.63 -4.83 13.31
C ALA A 67 -21.35 -5.53 13.83
N THR A 68 -20.68 -4.96 14.85
CA THR A 68 -19.40 -5.45 15.36
C THR A 68 -19.52 -6.64 16.31
N ASP A 69 -20.58 -6.69 17.12
CA ASP A 69 -20.70 -7.68 18.21
C ASP A 69 -20.81 -9.12 17.74
N GLY A 70 -21.39 -9.39 16.56
CA GLY A 70 -21.57 -10.74 16.06
C GLY A 70 -20.33 -11.37 15.43
N ALA A 71 -19.51 -10.58 14.73
CA ALA A 71 -18.35 -11.10 14.00
C ALA A 71 -17.17 -11.44 14.92
N LEU A 72 -17.07 -10.79 16.08
CA LEU A 72 -15.98 -10.92 17.04
C LEU A 72 -16.38 -11.70 18.29
N ALA A 73 -17.55 -12.31 18.32
CA ALA A 73 -18.01 -13.09 19.48
C ALA A 73 -17.03 -14.25 19.75
N GLY A 74 -16.52 -14.30 20.98
CA GLY A 74 -15.59 -15.33 21.43
C GLY A 74 -14.10 -15.06 21.11
N TRP A 75 -13.78 -13.99 20.36
CA TRP A 75 -12.39 -13.63 20.06
C TRP A 75 -11.75 -12.88 21.21
N SER A 76 -10.59 -13.32 21.69
CA SER A 76 -9.75 -12.58 22.63
C SER A 76 -9.13 -11.34 21.96
N LEU A 77 -8.59 -10.42 22.77
CA LEU A 77 -7.86 -9.26 22.25
C LEU A 77 -6.63 -9.69 21.43
N GLU A 78 -5.91 -10.70 21.90
CA GLU A 78 -4.74 -11.26 21.27
C GLU A 78 -5.07 -11.82 19.88
N GLU A 79 -6.13 -12.58 19.77
CA GLU A 79 -6.61 -13.12 18.50
C GLU A 79 -7.08 -12.02 17.54
N LYS A 80 -7.82 -11.02 18.03
CA LYS A 80 -8.23 -9.86 17.22
C LYS A 80 -7.02 -9.11 16.67
N VAL A 81 -6.01 -8.82 17.51
CA VAL A 81 -4.75 -8.18 17.08
C VAL A 81 -4.01 -9.05 16.08
N GLY A 82 -3.99 -10.36 16.26
CA GLY A 82 -3.40 -11.28 15.29
C GLY A 82 -4.03 -11.20 13.89
N GLN A 83 -5.33 -10.86 13.81
CA GLN A 83 -5.99 -10.64 12.51
C GLN A 83 -5.53 -9.36 11.80
N LEU A 84 -4.99 -8.38 12.54
CA LEU A 84 -4.47 -7.14 11.99
C LEU A 84 -3.03 -7.25 11.48
N MET A 85 -2.40 -8.41 11.58
CA MET A 85 -1.02 -8.64 11.17
C MET A 85 -0.93 -9.59 9.99
N MET A 86 -0.04 -9.26 9.04
CA MET A 86 0.39 -10.15 7.95
C MET A 86 1.91 -10.29 8.03
N VAL A 87 2.41 -11.51 8.21
CA VAL A 87 3.83 -11.78 8.43
C VAL A 87 4.47 -12.46 7.22
N GLY A 88 5.70 -12.07 6.89
CA GLY A 88 6.48 -12.68 5.82
C GLY A 88 6.87 -14.12 6.12
N VAL A 89 6.69 -14.97 5.12
CA VAL A 89 7.12 -16.38 5.11
C VAL A 89 8.01 -16.58 3.90
N ASP A 90 9.26 -16.94 4.12
CA ASP A 90 10.18 -17.21 3.03
C ASP A 90 9.66 -18.37 2.15
N ALA A 91 9.59 -18.13 0.84
CA ALA A 91 9.02 -19.06 -0.14
C ALA A 91 9.78 -20.38 -0.27
N GLN A 92 11.01 -20.45 0.22
CA GLN A 92 11.87 -21.65 0.16
C GLN A 92 12.04 -22.30 1.53
N ALA A 93 12.26 -21.47 2.58
CA ALA A 93 12.57 -21.94 3.93
C ALA A 93 11.94 -21.02 4.98
N PRO A 94 10.71 -21.31 5.45
CA PRO A 94 10.06 -20.53 6.49
C PRO A 94 10.93 -20.35 7.72
N LYS A 95 11.12 -19.11 8.17
CA LYS A 95 11.89 -18.77 9.35
C LYS A 95 11.14 -19.13 10.63
N GLN A 96 11.88 -19.36 11.72
CA GLN A 96 11.27 -19.61 13.03
C GLN A 96 10.38 -18.45 13.47
N SER A 97 10.80 -17.20 13.24
CA SER A 97 10.00 -16.00 13.57
C SER A 97 8.64 -15.97 12.90
N SER A 98 8.52 -16.46 11.66
CA SER A 98 7.24 -16.57 10.96
C SER A 98 6.32 -17.62 11.62
N ASN A 99 6.89 -18.77 12.05
CA ASN A 99 6.14 -19.78 12.79
C ASN A 99 5.70 -19.25 14.16
N GLU A 100 6.59 -18.59 14.92
CA GLU A 100 6.29 -18.00 16.23
C GLU A 100 5.20 -16.93 16.12
N ALA A 101 5.21 -16.12 15.06
CA ALA A 101 4.16 -15.12 14.81
C ALA A 101 2.78 -15.77 14.72
N VAL A 102 2.66 -16.89 14.02
CA VAL A 102 1.39 -17.62 13.87
C VAL A 102 1.06 -18.40 15.14
N ASP A 103 2.00 -19.19 15.67
CA ASP A 103 1.74 -20.17 16.74
C ASP A 103 1.59 -19.52 18.12
N THR A 104 2.33 -18.41 18.36
CA THR A 104 2.39 -17.75 19.66
C THR A 104 1.66 -16.41 19.71
N HIS A 105 1.66 -15.69 18.59
CA HIS A 105 1.11 -14.33 18.52
C HIS A 105 -0.21 -14.27 17.73
N HIS A 106 -0.80 -15.41 17.38
CA HIS A 106 -2.10 -15.54 16.71
C HIS A 106 -2.19 -14.79 15.39
N VAL A 107 -1.04 -14.52 14.70
CA VAL A 107 -1.04 -13.84 13.41
C VAL A 107 -1.84 -14.66 12.41
N GLY A 108 -2.92 -14.06 11.91
CA GLY A 108 -3.92 -14.73 11.08
C GLY A 108 -3.67 -14.65 9.58
N ASN A 109 -2.58 -13.99 9.13
CA ASN A 109 -2.31 -13.74 7.71
C ASN A 109 -0.82 -13.90 7.42
N ILE A 110 -0.49 -14.46 6.26
CA ILE A 110 0.90 -14.64 5.81
C ILE A 110 1.12 -14.04 4.44
N PHE A 111 2.35 -13.58 4.20
CA PHE A 111 2.83 -13.11 2.93
C PHE A 111 4.00 -13.99 2.47
N ILE A 112 3.87 -14.63 1.31
CA ILE A 112 4.94 -15.46 0.74
C ILE A 112 5.97 -14.51 0.13
N ALA A 113 7.14 -14.43 0.79
CA ALA A 113 8.21 -13.48 0.52
C ALA A 113 9.40 -14.14 -0.18
N GLY A 114 10.30 -13.29 -0.69
CA GLY A 114 11.51 -13.72 -1.39
C GLY A 114 11.26 -13.98 -2.87
N ARG A 115 12.02 -14.89 -3.45
CA ARG A 115 11.86 -15.35 -4.84
C ARG A 115 12.15 -16.84 -4.91
N THR A 116 11.34 -17.59 -5.65
CA THR A 116 11.54 -19.02 -5.84
C THR A 116 11.24 -19.45 -7.26
N THR A 117 12.06 -20.34 -7.80
CA THR A 117 11.83 -21.05 -9.05
C THR A 117 11.51 -22.53 -8.80
N ALA A 118 11.22 -22.89 -7.57
CA ALA A 118 11.00 -24.29 -7.16
C ALA A 118 9.65 -24.85 -7.64
N GLY A 119 8.78 -24.00 -8.19
CA GLY A 119 7.50 -24.40 -8.78
C GLY A 119 6.39 -24.60 -7.77
N SER A 120 5.21 -24.97 -8.29
CA SER A 120 3.94 -24.99 -7.54
C SER A 120 3.92 -26.00 -6.39
N GLN A 121 4.47 -27.20 -6.57
CA GLN A 121 4.46 -28.20 -5.51
C GLN A 121 5.26 -27.77 -4.26
N ALA A 122 6.43 -27.16 -4.45
CA ALA A 122 7.24 -26.67 -3.35
C ALA A 122 6.54 -25.51 -2.62
N THR A 123 5.98 -24.56 -3.38
CA THR A 123 5.19 -23.44 -2.87
C THR A 123 3.98 -23.93 -2.06
N GLN A 124 3.20 -24.87 -2.61
CA GLN A 124 2.05 -25.44 -1.92
C GLN A 124 2.43 -26.10 -0.59
N LYS A 125 3.58 -26.80 -0.53
CA LYS A 125 4.08 -27.42 0.70
C LYS A 125 4.39 -26.36 1.77
N VAL A 126 5.01 -25.24 1.40
CA VAL A 126 5.27 -24.13 2.32
C VAL A 126 3.97 -23.55 2.84
N ILE A 127 3.03 -23.21 1.95
CA ILE A 127 1.72 -22.64 2.33
C ILE A 127 0.94 -23.61 3.23
N SER A 128 0.89 -24.89 2.88
CA SER A 128 0.18 -25.91 3.66
C SER A 128 0.71 -26.08 5.07
N SER A 129 2.01 -25.82 5.31
CA SER A 129 2.59 -25.89 6.66
C SER A 129 2.04 -24.83 7.62
N PHE A 130 1.49 -23.72 7.07
CA PHE A 130 0.80 -22.68 7.84
C PHE A 130 -0.72 -22.87 7.82
N THR A 131 -1.32 -23.10 6.67
CA THR A 131 -2.80 -23.18 6.55
C THR A 131 -3.36 -24.41 7.23
N SER A 132 -2.59 -25.51 7.41
CA SER A 132 -2.99 -26.68 8.21
C SER A 132 -3.19 -26.36 9.71
N LYS A 133 -2.69 -25.22 10.19
CA LYS A 133 -2.91 -24.75 11.57
C LYS A 133 -4.30 -24.12 11.79
N VAL A 134 -5.06 -23.87 10.72
CA VAL A 134 -6.41 -23.33 10.79
C VAL A 134 -7.38 -24.40 11.31
N GLY A 135 -8.10 -24.06 12.38
CA GLY A 135 -9.05 -24.96 13.00
C GLY A 135 -9.97 -24.27 14.01
N PRO A 136 -11.03 -24.96 14.49
CA PRO A 136 -11.96 -24.37 15.47
C PRO A 136 -11.30 -23.89 16.76
N GLY A 137 -10.27 -24.61 17.22
CA GLY A 137 -9.57 -24.26 18.47
C GLY A 137 -8.37 -23.34 18.31
N THR A 138 -7.99 -22.94 17.09
CA THR A 138 -6.82 -22.09 16.81
C THR A 138 -7.19 -20.77 16.16
N THR A 139 -8.13 -20.77 15.23
CA THR A 139 -8.50 -19.60 14.42
C THR A 139 -9.99 -19.41 14.29
N HIS A 140 -10.82 -20.01 15.18
CA HIS A 140 -12.27 -20.06 15.04
C HIS A 140 -12.70 -20.60 13.65
N ALA A 141 -11.94 -21.53 13.07
CA ALA A 141 -12.08 -22.02 11.70
C ALA A 141 -12.01 -20.93 10.61
N THR A 142 -11.48 -19.76 10.93
CA THR A 142 -11.29 -18.66 9.99
C THR A 142 -10.08 -18.92 9.11
N PRO A 143 -10.18 -18.87 7.77
CA PRO A 143 -9.04 -19.08 6.88
C PRO A 143 -7.97 -17.98 7.05
N MET A 144 -6.73 -18.31 6.71
CA MET A 144 -5.67 -17.31 6.59
C MET A 144 -5.81 -16.54 5.27
N LEU A 145 -5.49 -15.24 5.27
CA LEU A 145 -5.06 -14.60 4.03
C LEU A 145 -3.65 -15.08 3.74
N VAL A 146 -3.44 -15.58 2.54
CA VAL A 146 -2.15 -16.01 2.02
C VAL A 146 -1.84 -15.12 0.81
N ALA A 147 -0.96 -14.14 1.02
CA ALA A 147 -0.62 -13.14 0.03
C ALA A 147 0.74 -13.38 -0.62
N THR A 148 0.97 -12.79 -1.78
CA THR A 148 2.28 -12.67 -2.43
C THR A 148 2.31 -11.47 -3.36
N ASP A 149 3.51 -11.06 -3.83
CA ASP A 149 3.67 -10.12 -4.93
C ASP A 149 3.85 -10.87 -6.25
N GLN A 150 2.81 -10.90 -7.06
CA GLN A 150 2.81 -11.52 -8.37
C GLN A 150 2.30 -10.50 -9.39
N GLU A 151 3.06 -9.41 -9.56
CA GLU A 151 2.76 -8.32 -10.50
C GLU A 151 3.13 -8.73 -11.93
N GLY A 152 4.25 -9.41 -12.07
CA GLY A 152 4.95 -9.72 -13.30
C GLY A 152 6.26 -8.94 -13.45
N GLY A 153 7.00 -9.21 -14.51
CA GLY A 153 8.30 -8.61 -14.76
C GLY A 153 9.27 -8.84 -13.61
N GLU A 154 9.86 -7.76 -13.10
CA GLU A 154 10.83 -7.82 -12.00
C GLU A 154 10.18 -8.09 -10.62
N VAL A 155 8.85 -8.03 -10.50
CA VAL A 155 8.13 -8.30 -9.27
C VAL A 155 7.24 -9.53 -9.43
N GLN A 156 7.89 -10.67 -9.44
CA GLN A 156 7.27 -11.98 -9.47
C GLN A 156 7.97 -12.89 -8.47
N VAL A 157 7.28 -13.22 -7.37
CA VAL A 157 7.83 -14.05 -6.27
C VAL A 157 7.86 -15.52 -6.64
N LEU A 158 6.79 -16.02 -7.26
CA LEU A 158 6.59 -17.43 -7.55
C LEU A 158 6.84 -17.70 -9.04
N ALA A 159 7.78 -18.60 -9.33
CA ALA A 159 8.15 -18.98 -10.68
C ALA A 159 8.47 -20.48 -10.77
N GLY A 160 8.76 -20.96 -12.00
CA GLY A 160 9.04 -22.37 -12.28
C GLY A 160 7.80 -23.16 -12.65
N SER A 161 7.87 -24.49 -12.61
CA SER A 161 6.79 -25.37 -13.07
C SER A 161 5.47 -25.08 -12.36
N GLY A 162 4.43 -24.81 -13.12
CA GLY A 162 3.09 -24.47 -12.63
C GLY A 162 2.84 -22.98 -12.43
N PHE A 163 3.79 -22.13 -12.79
CA PHE A 163 3.65 -20.67 -12.86
C PHE A 163 4.06 -20.15 -14.23
N SER A 164 3.26 -19.24 -14.77
CA SER A 164 3.60 -18.49 -16.00
C SER A 164 4.70 -17.46 -15.72
N ASP A 165 5.52 -17.18 -16.74
CA ASP A 165 6.33 -15.98 -16.76
C ASP A 165 5.42 -14.79 -17.11
N ILE A 166 5.11 -13.96 -16.12
CA ILE A 166 4.18 -12.84 -16.27
C ILE A 166 4.97 -11.63 -16.80
N PRO A 167 4.54 -10.98 -17.91
CA PRO A 167 5.18 -9.78 -18.40
C PRO A 167 5.11 -8.62 -17.39
N SER A 168 5.95 -7.59 -17.58
CA SER A 168 5.83 -6.35 -16.78
C SER A 168 4.45 -5.71 -16.96
N ALA A 169 3.98 -4.93 -15.98
CA ALA A 169 2.68 -4.28 -16.08
C ALA A 169 2.60 -3.35 -17.30
N LEU A 170 3.71 -2.69 -17.65
CA LEU A 170 3.80 -1.86 -18.84
C LEU A 170 3.62 -2.70 -20.14
N ASP A 171 4.20 -3.90 -20.22
CA ASP A 171 3.99 -4.81 -21.34
C ASP A 171 2.57 -5.40 -21.34
N GLN A 172 2.04 -5.77 -20.16
CA GLN A 172 0.66 -6.23 -19.99
C GLN A 172 -0.34 -5.19 -20.53
N SER A 173 -0.06 -3.90 -20.35
CA SER A 173 -0.94 -2.79 -20.77
C SER A 173 -1.09 -2.67 -22.29
N THR A 174 -0.22 -3.28 -23.06
CA THR A 174 -0.32 -3.31 -24.54
C THR A 174 -1.39 -4.28 -25.03
N GLN A 175 -1.87 -5.19 -24.18
CA GLN A 175 -2.94 -6.13 -24.52
C GLN A 175 -4.30 -5.42 -24.56
N PRO A 176 -5.23 -5.84 -25.44
CA PRO A 176 -6.63 -5.50 -25.29
C PRO A 176 -7.14 -5.87 -23.87
N ARG A 177 -7.99 -5.03 -23.29
CA ARG A 177 -8.48 -5.20 -21.92
C ARG A 177 -8.99 -6.62 -21.62
N ASP A 178 -9.82 -7.16 -22.49
CA ASP A 178 -10.41 -8.49 -22.28
C ASP A 178 -9.37 -9.61 -22.34
N GLN A 179 -8.31 -9.43 -23.14
CA GLN A 179 -7.18 -10.36 -23.17
C GLN A 179 -6.38 -10.29 -21.87
N LEU A 180 -6.16 -9.10 -21.31
CA LEU A 180 -5.51 -8.96 -20.01
C LEU A 180 -6.35 -9.60 -18.90
N VAL A 181 -7.69 -9.45 -18.91
CA VAL A 181 -8.58 -10.16 -17.97
C VAL A 181 -8.38 -11.67 -18.06
N ALA A 182 -8.32 -12.23 -19.28
CA ALA A 182 -8.14 -13.67 -19.48
C ALA A 182 -6.74 -14.14 -19.02
N SER A 183 -5.71 -13.36 -19.29
CA SER A 183 -4.34 -13.63 -18.83
C SER A 183 -4.25 -13.59 -17.31
N ALA A 184 -4.76 -12.53 -16.68
CA ALA A 184 -4.77 -12.37 -15.23
C ALA A 184 -5.59 -13.46 -14.53
N ARG A 185 -6.68 -13.92 -15.15
CA ARG A 185 -7.43 -15.09 -14.65
C ARG A 185 -6.58 -16.35 -14.66
N THR A 186 -5.77 -16.58 -15.69
CA THR A 186 -4.85 -17.73 -15.74
C THR A 186 -3.83 -17.64 -14.61
N TRP A 187 -3.17 -16.50 -14.46
CA TRP A 187 -2.19 -16.28 -13.39
C TRP A 187 -2.82 -16.38 -12.00
N GLY A 188 -4.04 -15.84 -11.83
CA GLY A 188 -4.80 -15.97 -10.58
C GLY A 188 -5.14 -17.43 -10.25
N LYS A 189 -5.47 -18.23 -11.27
CA LYS A 189 -5.71 -19.68 -11.05
C LYS A 189 -4.43 -20.39 -10.61
N GLU A 190 -3.28 -20.09 -11.17
CA GLU A 190 -1.98 -20.65 -10.75
C GLU A 190 -1.68 -20.33 -9.27
N LEU A 191 -2.02 -19.11 -8.82
CA LEU A 191 -1.92 -18.71 -7.41
C LEU A 191 -2.90 -19.49 -6.53
N ALA A 192 -4.16 -19.57 -6.93
CA ALA A 192 -5.21 -20.28 -6.18
C ALA A 192 -4.88 -21.78 -6.03
N ASP A 193 -4.34 -22.41 -7.07
CA ASP A 193 -3.99 -23.83 -7.10
C ASP A 193 -2.93 -24.20 -6.04
N VAL A 194 -2.10 -23.26 -5.62
CA VAL A 194 -1.10 -23.46 -4.54
C VAL A 194 -1.56 -22.96 -3.17
N GLY A 195 -2.77 -22.38 -3.09
CA GLY A 195 -3.35 -21.88 -1.84
C GLY A 195 -3.10 -20.41 -1.55
N VAL A 196 -2.55 -19.63 -2.50
CA VAL A 196 -2.51 -18.16 -2.45
C VAL A 196 -3.91 -17.64 -2.76
N ASN A 197 -4.46 -16.80 -1.88
CA ASN A 197 -5.80 -16.25 -2.01
C ASN A 197 -5.85 -14.71 -2.03
N MET A 198 -4.68 -14.06 -2.02
CA MET A 198 -4.53 -12.62 -2.13
C MET A 198 -3.28 -12.30 -2.94
N ASN A 199 -3.37 -11.34 -3.87
CA ASN A 199 -2.22 -10.82 -4.59
C ASN A 199 -2.06 -9.34 -4.27
N LEU A 200 -0.87 -8.93 -3.83
CA LEU A 200 -0.56 -7.52 -3.61
C LEU A 200 -0.27 -6.83 -4.96
N ALA A 201 -1.23 -6.92 -5.85
CA ALA A 201 -1.31 -6.34 -7.19
C ALA A 201 -2.79 -6.15 -7.56
N PRO A 202 -3.14 -5.21 -8.45
CA PRO A 202 -2.28 -4.49 -9.39
C PRO A 202 -1.59 -3.25 -8.79
N VAL A 203 -0.49 -2.83 -9.45
CA VAL A 203 0.08 -1.50 -9.27
C VAL A 203 -0.82 -0.48 -9.96
N ALA A 204 -1.38 0.44 -9.17
CA ALA A 204 -2.30 1.48 -9.62
C ALA A 204 -1.64 2.88 -9.62
N ASP A 205 -0.31 2.90 -9.65
CA ASP A 205 0.48 4.12 -9.61
C ASP A 205 0.52 4.79 -10.99
N LEU A 206 0.36 6.11 -11.02
CA LEU A 206 0.48 6.92 -12.22
C LEU A 206 1.90 7.49 -12.32
N VAL A 207 2.64 7.07 -13.34
CA VAL A 207 3.98 7.59 -13.66
C VAL A 207 3.87 8.56 -14.82
N ASP A 208 3.38 9.78 -14.56
CA ASP A 208 3.14 10.85 -15.56
C ASP A 208 4.26 11.89 -15.61
N ILE A 209 5.45 11.54 -15.14
CA ILE A 209 6.63 12.41 -15.13
C ILE A 209 7.40 12.32 -16.46
N ALA A 210 8.15 13.37 -16.78
CA ALA A 210 8.85 13.50 -18.08
C ALA A 210 9.84 12.36 -18.40
N ARG A 211 10.36 11.67 -17.39
CA ARG A 211 11.25 10.52 -17.54
C ARG A 211 10.77 9.40 -16.61
N PRO A 212 9.84 8.55 -17.02
CA PRO A 212 9.30 7.48 -16.18
C PRO A 212 10.37 6.62 -15.50
N ALA A 213 11.42 6.22 -16.22
CA ALA A 213 12.53 5.44 -15.66
C ALA A 213 13.33 6.14 -14.54
N SER A 214 13.10 7.44 -14.26
CA SER A 214 13.70 8.14 -13.12
C SER A 214 12.89 8.00 -11.83
N ASN A 215 11.70 7.42 -11.89
CA ASN A 215 10.92 7.00 -10.74
C ASN A 215 11.44 5.61 -10.31
N GLU A 216 12.22 5.58 -9.25
CA GLU A 216 12.92 4.37 -8.78
C GLU A 216 11.97 3.24 -8.35
N PRO A 217 10.83 3.49 -7.64
CA PRO A 217 10.02 2.38 -7.15
C PRO A 217 9.18 1.70 -8.23
N ILE A 218 8.70 2.43 -9.24
CA ILE A 218 7.70 1.93 -10.20
C ILE A 218 8.22 2.00 -11.64
N GLY A 219 8.39 3.21 -12.17
CA GLY A 219 8.66 3.44 -13.60
C GLY A 219 9.99 2.87 -14.10
N ARG A 220 11.00 2.77 -13.24
CA ARG A 220 12.28 2.12 -13.55
C ARG A 220 12.12 0.66 -13.96
N TRP A 221 11.11 -0.01 -13.44
CA TRP A 221 10.91 -1.44 -13.56
C TRP A 221 9.71 -1.82 -14.44
N GLY A 222 9.03 -0.81 -15.04
CA GLY A 222 7.83 -1.03 -15.84
C GLY A 222 6.68 -1.66 -15.02
N ARG A 223 6.56 -1.27 -13.73
CA ARG A 223 5.50 -1.76 -12.85
C ARG A 223 4.17 -1.04 -13.04
N GLU A 224 4.16 0.11 -13.71
CA GLU A 224 2.96 0.86 -14.08
C GLU A 224 2.26 0.30 -15.32
N TYR A 225 0.95 0.49 -15.41
CA TYR A 225 0.15 0.11 -16.58
C TYR A 225 0.10 1.19 -17.68
N GLY A 226 0.84 2.28 -17.53
CA GLY A 226 0.90 3.37 -18.50
C GLY A 226 1.19 4.72 -17.84
N HIS A 227 1.14 5.77 -18.68
CA HIS A 227 1.53 7.12 -18.28
C HIS A 227 0.36 8.11 -18.30
N ASP A 228 -0.86 7.62 -18.43
CA ASP A 228 -2.10 8.38 -18.29
C ASP A 228 -3.10 7.65 -17.39
N ALA A 229 -3.90 8.42 -16.65
CA ALA A 229 -4.78 7.87 -15.64
C ALA A 229 -5.88 6.94 -16.18
N ALA A 230 -6.32 7.14 -17.41
CA ALA A 230 -7.37 6.31 -18.02
C ALA A 230 -6.83 4.92 -18.36
N THR A 231 -5.64 4.85 -18.96
CA THR A 231 -4.95 3.59 -19.27
C THR A 231 -4.63 2.82 -17.99
N VAL A 232 -4.02 3.47 -16.99
CA VAL A 232 -3.71 2.83 -15.69
C VAL A 232 -4.99 2.30 -15.03
N SER A 233 -6.04 3.11 -14.96
CA SER A 233 -7.32 2.70 -14.36
C SER A 233 -7.93 1.49 -15.08
N SER A 234 -7.96 1.51 -16.42
CA SER A 234 -8.53 0.44 -17.24
C SER A 234 -7.77 -0.87 -17.07
N GLN A 235 -6.44 -0.83 -17.19
CA GLN A 235 -5.62 -2.04 -17.22
C GLN A 235 -5.38 -2.62 -15.83
N ALA A 236 -5.16 -1.79 -14.81
CA ALA A 236 -5.15 -2.26 -13.42
C ALA A 236 -6.50 -2.89 -13.03
N GLY A 237 -7.62 -2.30 -13.49
CA GLY A 237 -8.95 -2.87 -13.33
C GLY A 237 -9.11 -4.22 -14.02
N ALA A 238 -8.57 -4.38 -15.24
CA ALA A 238 -8.60 -5.65 -15.97
C ALA A 238 -7.81 -6.76 -15.24
N PHE A 239 -6.63 -6.43 -14.75
CA PHE A 239 -5.83 -7.35 -13.94
C PHE A 239 -6.58 -7.79 -12.68
N ALA A 240 -7.16 -6.85 -11.95
CA ALA A 240 -7.92 -7.13 -10.73
C ALA A 240 -9.16 -8.00 -11.02
N GLU A 241 -9.89 -7.75 -12.10
CA GLU A 241 -11.03 -8.55 -12.55
C GLU A 241 -10.65 -10.01 -12.82
N GLY A 242 -9.51 -10.23 -13.51
CA GLY A 242 -9.00 -11.57 -13.76
C GLY A 242 -8.59 -12.31 -12.49
N MET A 243 -7.94 -11.63 -11.54
CA MET A 243 -7.61 -12.20 -10.22
C MET A 243 -8.87 -12.59 -9.44
N GLN A 244 -9.86 -11.70 -9.35
CA GLN A 244 -11.13 -11.98 -8.67
C GLN A 244 -11.88 -13.15 -9.31
N ALA A 245 -11.88 -13.28 -10.64
CA ALA A 245 -12.48 -14.40 -11.34
C ALA A 245 -11.86 -15.76 -10.98
N SER A 246 -10.65 -15.75 -10.42
CA SER A 246 -9.94 -16.93 -9.91
C SER A 246 -10.01 -17.06 -8.38
N LYS A 247 -10.86 -16.27 -7.71
CA LYS A 247 -10.98 -16.21 -6.25
C LYS A 247 -9.69 -15.77 -5.53
N VAL A 248 -8.85 -14.97 -6.19
CA VAL A 248 -7.70 -14.31 -5.61
C VAL A 248 -8.03 -12.84 -5.39
N ILE A 249 -7.92 -12.37 -4.15
CA ILE A 249 -8.21 -11.00 -3.74
C ILE A 249 -7.12 -10.07 -4.31
N PRO A 250 -7.44 -9.11 -5.21
CA PRO A 250 -6.49 -8.12 -5.67
C PRO A 250 -6.29 -7.01 -4.65
N THR A 251 -5.12 -6.38 -4.68
CA THR A 251 -4.78 -5.22 -3.85
C THR A 251 -4.28 -4.09 -4.72
N TYR A 252 -5.03 -3.00 -4.80
CA TYR A 252 -4.60 -1.82 -5.55
C TYR A 252 -3.56 -1.04 -4.74
N LYS A 253 -2.41 -0.72 -5.35
CA LYS A 253 -1.27 -0.10 -4.66
C LYS A 253 -0.56 0.94 -5.53
N HIS A 254 0.04 1.95 -4.93
CA HIS A 254 0.25 2.29 -3.51
C HIS A 254 -0.42 3.64 -3.22
N PHE A 255 -1.59 3.64 -2.64
CA PHE A 255 -2.39 4.86 -2.38
C PHE A 255 -1.60 5.90 -1.57
N PRO A 256 -1.62 7.19 -1.89
CA PRO A 256 -2.33 7.85 -3.01
C PRO A 256 -1.56 7.85 -4.35
N GLY A 257 -0.39 7.19 -4.45
CA GLY A 257 0.38 6.96 -5.67
C GLY A 257 1.89 7.14 -5.49
N LEU A 258 2.70 6.15 -5.86
CA LEU A 258 4.18 6.19 -5.83
C LEU A 258 4.80 6.58 -7.18
N GLY A 259 4.00 6.86 -8.20
CA GLY A 259 4.52 7.12 -9.55
C GLY A 259 5.24 8.45 -9.74
N ARG A 260 5.15 9.37 -8.78
CA ARG A 260 5.72 10.72 -8.87
C ARG A 260 6.89 10.98 -7.92
N VAL A 261 7.22 10.04 -7.03
CA VAL A 261 8.42 10.13 -6.19
C VAL A 261 9.66 9.80 -7.01
N LYS A 262 10.84 10.24 -6.54
CA LYS A 262 12.10 9.91 -7.18
C LYS A 262 12.66 8.61 -6.61
N ASP A 263 12.82 8.56 -5.29
CA ASP A 263 13.53 7.49 -4.59
C ASP A 263 12.56 6.41 -4.08
N ASN A 264 13.07 5.19 -3.87
CA ASN A 264 12.28 4.07 -3.38
C ASN A 264 12.21 4.08 -1.85
N THR A 265 11.01 3.99 -1.28
CA THR A 265 10.74 3.95 0.16
C THR A 265 11.39 2.77 0.88
N ASP A 266 11.63 1.65 0.17
CA ASP A 266 12.27 0.47 0.74
C ASP A 266 13.77 0.70 1.03
N THR A 267 14.42 1.54 0.23
CA THR A 267 15.87 1.74 0.25
C THR A 267 16.30 3.14 0.65
N SER A 268 15.36 4.09 0.78
CA SER A 268 15.64 5.50 1.05
C SER A 268 14.72 6.05 2.13
N ALA A 269 15.28 6.92 2.98
CA ALA A 269 14.53 7.75 3.92
C ALA A 269 14.22 9.12 3.29
N GLY A 270 13.22 9.82 3.84
CA GLY A 270 12.85 11.16 3.38
C GLY A 270 12.25 11.21 1.98
N VAL A 271 11.61 10.12 1.54
CA VAL A 271 10.92 10.06 0.25
C VAL A 271 9.64 10.89 0.30
N VAL A 272 9.58 11.92 -0.54
CA VAL A 272 8.48 12.89 -0.56
C VAL A 272 7.91 13.03 -1.95
N ASP A 273 6.59 12.91 -2.06
CA ASP A 273 5.81 13.39 -3.20
C ASP A 273 5.39 14.84 -2.95
N SER A 274 5.77 15.74 -3.85
CA SER A 274 5.43 17.16 -3.82
C SER A 274 4.46 17.57 -4.92
N THR A 275 3.81 16.61 -5.57
CA THR A 275 2.96 16.80 -6.75
C THR A 275 1.52 16.38 -6.49
N THR A 276 1.34 15.19 -5.91
CA THR A 276 0.01 14.61 -5.68
C THR A 276 -0.78 15.43 -4.67
N THR A 277 -1.98 15.83 -5.08
CA THR A 277 -2.90 16.57 -4.23
C THR A 277 -4.00 15.63 -3.67
N ARG A 278 -5.04 16.20 -3.03
CA ARG A 278 -6.12 15.39 -2.44
C ARG A 278 -6.97 14.71 -3.52
N SER A 279 -8.14 14.30 -3.15
CA SER A 279 -9.09 13.51 -3.95
C SER A 279 -9.45 14.10 -5.35
N ALA A 280 -9.12 15.36 -5.63
CA ALA A 280 -9.27 15.95 -6.97
C ALA A 280 -8.12 15.59 -7.94
N ASP A 281 -7.01 15.07 -7.47
CA ASP A 281 -5.89 14.62 -8.32
C ASP A 281 -6.31 13.43 -9.20
N THR A 282 -5.89 13.44 -10.47
CA THR A 282 -6.26 12.37 -11.42
C THR A 282 -5.71 11.00 -11.03
N ALA A 283 -4.51 10.94 -10.43
CA ALA A 283 -3.97 9.70 -9.89
C ALA A 283 -4.89 9.12 -8.80
N VAL A 284 -5.52 9.98 -8.02
CA VAL A 284 -6.41 9.59 -6.94
C VAL A 284 -7.84 9.36 -7.43
N SER A 285 -8.43 10.37 -8.08
CA SER A 285 -9.86 10.36 -8.43
C SER A 285 -10.20 9.40 -9.57
N VAL A 286 -9.35 9.33 -10.60
CA VAL A 286 -9.62 8.50 -11.78
C VAL A 286 -9.21 7.06 -11.52
N ILE A 287 -8.06 6.82 -10.90
CA ILE A 287 -7.53 5.46 -10.74
C ILE A 287 -8.12 4.80 -9.48
N PHE A 288 -7.81 5.32 -8.30
CA PHE A 288 -8.34 4.74 -7.05
C PHE A 288 -9.84 4.96 -6.90
N GLY A 289 -10.37 6.11 -7.39
CA GLY A 289 -11.81 6.36 -7.43
C GLY A 289 -12.56 5.33 -8.27
N ALA A 290 -12.06 4.97 -9.46
CA ALA A 290 -12.66 3.92 -10.28
C ALA A 290 -12.51 2.53 -9.64
N ALA A 291 -11.36 2.22 -9.01
CA ALA A 291 -11.18 0.98 -8.27
C ALA A 291 -12.19 0.84 -7.13
N ILE A 292 -12.42 1.89 -6.35
CA ILE A 292 -13.41 1.93 -5.27
C ILE A 292 -14.83 1.74 -5.82
N ALA A 293 -15.17 2.45 -6.89
CA ALA A 293 -16.47 2.34 -7.55
C ALA A 293 -16.72 0.93 -8.11
N ALA A 294 -15.66 0.23 -8.56
CA ALA A 294 -15.71 -1.17 -9.00
C ALA A 294 -15.71 -2.18 -7.84
N GLY A 295 -15.69 -1.73 -6.59
CA GLY A 295 -15.73 -2.60 -5.41
C GLY A 295 -14.36 -3.20 -5.05
N ALA A 296 -13.27 -2.45 -5.22
CA ALA A 296 -11.94 -2.88 -4.79
C ALA A 296 -11.98 -3.44 -3.35
N PRO A 297 -11.53 -4.66 -3.11
CA PRO A 297 -11.61 -5.27 -1.78
C PRO A 297 -10.50 -4.78 -0.84
N VAL A 298 -9.33 -4.46 -1.38
CA VAL A 298 -8.15 -4.06 -0.62
C VAL A 298 -7.41 -2.93 -1.32
N ILE A 299 -6.98 -1.94 -0.56
CA ILE A 299 -6.07 -0.87 -1.00
C ILE A 299 -4.86 -0.86 -0.07
N MET A 300 -3.65 -0.85 -0.65
CA MET A 300 -2.39 -0.68 0.06
C MET A 300 -2.00 0.80 0.08
N VAL A 301 -1.60 1.27 1.26
CA VAL A 301 -1.16 2.66 1.47
C VAL A 301 0.36 2.74 1.42
N SER A 302 0.86 3.71 0.68
CA SER A 302 2.28 4.01 0.49
C SER A 302 2.98 4.45 1.79
N SER A 303 4.27 4.18 1.88
CA SER A 303 5.15 4.70 2.93
C SER A 303 5.75 6.08 2.62
N ALA A 304 5.54 6.67 1.44
CA ALA A 304 6.03 8.01 1.11
C ALA A 304 5.25 9.12 1.87
N THR A 305 5.86 10.30 2.00
CA THR A 305 5.21 11.50 2.53
C THR A 305 4.64 12.33 1.38
N TYR A 306 3.42 12.83 1.52
CA TYR A 306 2.73 13.63 0.49
C TYR A 306 2.57 15.08 0.96
N SER A 307 3.53 15.93 0.59
CA SER A 307 3.67 17.28 1.17
C SER A 307 2.49 18.21 0.90
N LEU A 308 1.73 17.98 -0.17
CA LEU A 308 0.52 18.76 -0.50
C LEU A 308 -0.78 18.22 0.14
N ILE A 309 -0.68 17.08 0.86
CA ILE A 309 -1.82 16.48 1.57
C ILE A 309 -1.58 16.52 3.08
N ASP A 310 -0.48 15.89 3.52
CA ASP A 310 -0.01 15.88 4.90
C ASP A 310 1.52 15.74 4.90
N SER A 311 2.20 16.85 5.23
CA SER A 311 3.66 16.88 5.29
C SER A 311 4.24 16.37 6.61
N SER A 312 3.40 16.03 7.59
CA SER A 312 3.81 15.71 8.96
C SER A 312 4.22 14.25 9.16
N ALA A 313 3.77 13.35 8.27
CA ALA A 313 4.04 11.91 8.39
C ALA A 313 3.98 11.19 7.02
N PRO A 314 4.62 10.02 6.89
CA PRO A 314 4.36 9.08 5.82
C PRO A 314 2.86 8.73 5.71
N ALA A 315 2.36 8.50 4.48
CA ALA A 315 0.92 8.25 4.26
C ALA A 315 0.37 7.13 5.12
N VAL A 316 1.12 6.06 5.30
CA VAL A 316 0.78 4.90 6.16
C VAL A 316 0.50 5.28 7.63
N PHE A 317 1.02 6.43 8.10
CA PHE A 317 0.82 6.94 9.47
C PHE A 317 -0.07 8.20 9.51
N SER A 318 -0.60 8.65 8.38
CA SER A 318 -1.42 9.86 8.26
C SER A 318 -2.91 9.55 8.31
N SER A 319 -3.59 9.96 9.39
CA SER A 319 -5.05 9.89 9.46
C SER A 319 -5.72 10.78 8.42
N THR A 320 -5.10 11.88 8.02
CA THR A 320 -5.55 12.74 6.94
C THR A 320 -5.65 11.97 5.61
N ILE A 321 -4.66 11.11 5.31
CA ILE A 321 -4.66 10.32 4.07
C ILE A 321 -5.55 9.09 4.19
N VAL A 322 -5.39 8.31 5.26
CA VAL A 322 -6.08 7.02 5.37
C VAL A 322 -7.53 7.18 5.80
N THR A 323 -7.79 7.94 6.88
CA THR A 323 -9.14 8.07 7.42
C THR A 323 -9.94 9.14 6.70
N ASP A 324 -9.40 10.37 6.56
CA ASP A 324 -10.21 11.46 6.04
C ASP A 324 -10.35 11.35 4.52
N MET A 325 -9.23 11.18 3.80
CA MET A 325 -9.25 11.14 2.34
C MET A 325 -9.78 9.79 1.80
N LEU A 326 -9.11 8.66 2.11
CA LEU A 326 -9.47 7.38 1.51
C LEU A 326 -10.83 6.87 2.00
N ARG A 327 -11.08 6.89 3.33
CA ARG A 327 -12.33 6.34 3.87
C ARG A 327 -13.51 7.29 3.78
N ARG A 328 -13.37 8.56 4.23
CA ARG A 328 -14.49 9.49 4.33
C ARG A 328 -14.80 10.19 3.02
N GLU A 329 -13.79 10.78 2.37
CA GLU A 329 -14.01 11.54 1.12
C GLU A 329 -14.27 10.62 -0.07
N MET A 330 -13.46 9.55 -0.22
CA MET A 330 -13.58 8.62 -1.34
C MET A 330 -14.53 7.43 -1.08
N GLY A 331 -14.99 7.25 0.17
CA GLY A 331 -15.98 6.23 0.55
C GLY A 331 -15.47 4.79 0.57
N PHE A 332 -14.15 4.57 0.70
CA PHE A 332 -13.60 3.22 0.72
C PHE A 332 -13.96 2.49 2.02
N SER A 333 -14.67 1.37 1.90
CA SER A 333 -15.13 0.54 3.03
C SER A 333 -14.38 -0.80 3.17
N GLY A 334 -13.55 -1.17 2.19
CA GLY A 334 -12.76 -2.40 2.20
C GLY A 334 -11.58 -2.36 3.18
N VAL A 335 -10.70 -3.35 3.09
CA VAL A 335 -9.50 -3.46 3.93
C VAL A 335 -8.40 -2.52 3.44
N VAL A 336 -7.83 -1.74 4.35
CA VAL A 336 -6.61 -0.95 4.09
C VAL A 336 -5.42 -1.68 4.68
N ILE A 337 -4.48 -2.06 3.82
CA ILE A 337 -3.20 -2.67 4.23
C ILE A 337 -2.07 -1.65 4.12
N THR A 338 -1.09 -1.71 5.02
CA THR A 338 0.13 -0.94 4.88
C THR A 338 1.01 -1.50 3.76
N ASP A 339 1.88 -0.67 3.18
CA ASP A 339 3.11 -1.16 2.57
C ASP A 339 3.99 -1.86 3.62
N ASP A 340 5.11 -2.49 3.23
CA ASP A 340 5.97 -3.14 4.23
C ASP A 340 6.50 -2.13 5.24
N VAL A 341 6.11 -2.28 6.50
CA VAL A 341 6.62 -1.45 7.59
C VAL A 341 7.64 -2.18 8.47
N SER A 342 8.05 -3.38 8.08
CA SER A 342 9.05 -4.15 8.82
C SER A 342 10.47 -3.69 8.52
N ALA A 343 10.81 -3.49 7.23
CA ALA A 343 12.16 -3.21 6.78
C ALA A 343 12.31 -1.96 5.89
N ALA A 344 11.22 -1.36 5.39
CA ALA A 344 11.28 -0.16 4.55
C ALA A 344 12.03 0.97 5.25
N VAL A 345 13.11 1.48 4.62
CA VAL A 345 14.02 2.49 5.20
C VAL A 345 13.28 3.78 5.55
N GLN A 346 12.27 4.14 4.77
CA GLN A 346 11.45 5.34 4.97
C GLN A 346 10.82 5.44 6.37
N VAL A 347 10.57 4.31 7.04
CA VAL A 347 9.86 4.29 8.33
C VAL A 347 10.71 3.75 9.50
N GLN A 348 12.02 3.52 9.29
CA GLN A 348 12.89 2.89 10.29
C GLN A 348 13.29 3.81 11.45
N ASP A 349 13.05 5.11 11.37
CA ASP A 349 13.19 6.07 12.48
C ASP A 349 12.13 5.88 13.58
N VAL A 350 11.08 5.11 13.28
CA VAL A 350 10.00 4.75 14.20
C VAL A 350 10.23 3.32 14.70
N SER A 351 10.05 3.06 16.01
CA SER A 351 10.17 1.72 16.57
C SER A 351 9.15 0.75 15.94
N ALA A 352 9.50 -0.54 15.84
CA ALA A 352 8.62 -1.53 15.20
C ALA A 352 7.20 -1.54 15.80
N GLY A 353 7.09 -1.54 17.12
CA GLY A 353 5.80 -1.48 17.82
C GLY A 353 5.02 -0.21 17.48
N ASP A 354 5.70 0.96 17.47
CA ASP A 354 5.04 2.23 17.15
C ASP A 354 4.62 2.30 15.68
N ARG A 355 5.35 1.68 14.75
CA ARG A 355 4.91 1.59 13.34
C ARG A 355 3.55 0.93 13.22
N ALA A 356 3.35 -0.21 13.88
CA ALA A 356 2.06 -0.90 13.88
C ALA A 356 0.95 -0.07 14.54
N VAL A 357 1.21 0.51 15.71
CA VAL A 357 0.24 1.34 16.45
C VAL A 357 -0.15 2.57 15.64
N ARG A 358 0.82 3.28 15.04
CA ARG A 358 0.54 4.47 14.22
C ARG A 358 -0.26 4.13 12.97
N ALA A 359 0.04 3.01 12.28
CA ALA A 359 -0.70 2.57 11.11
C ALA A 359 -2.17 2.27 11.43
N ILE A 360 -2.44 1.52 12.50
CA ILE A 360 -3.82 1.24 12.93
C ILE A 360 -4.55 2.51 13.37
N ARG A 361 -3.87 3.42 14.09
CA ARG A 361 -4.44 4.73 14.45
C ARG A 361 -4.78 5.59 13.24
N ALA A 362 -3.94 5.56 12.20
CA ALA A 362 -4.17 6.30 10.97
C ALA A 362 -5.40 5.81 10.20
N GLY A 363 -5.82 4.56 10.40
CA GLY A 363 -7.00 3.97 9.74
C GLY A 363 -6.71 2.72 8.91
N CYS A 364 -5.46 2.21 8.91
CA CYS A 364 -5.14 0.91 8.33
C CYS A 364 -5.80 -0.23 9.13
N ASP A 365 -6.13 -1.32 8.47
CA ASP A 365 -6.73 -2.51 9.10
C ASP A 365 -5.74 -3.66 9.20
N LEU A 366 -4.75 -3.70 8.30
CA LEU A 366 -3.79 -4.80 8.20
C LEU A 366 -2.38 -4.22 8.10
N VAL A 367 -1.48 -4.70 8.97
CA VAL A 367 -0.07 -4.29 9.02
C VAL A 367 0.78 -5.36 8.36
N LEU A 368 1.51 -5.00 7.30
CA LEU A 368 2.40 -5.89 6.58
C LEU A 368 3.82 -5.84 7.18
N ALA A 369 4.29 -6.98 7.68
CA ALA A 369 5.66 -7.20 8.15
C ALA A 369 6.32 -8.30 7.30
N SER A 370 6.64 -7.96 6.02
CA SER A 370 7.00 -8.93 5.01
C SER A 370 8.50 -9.25 4.96
N ALA A 371 9.36 -8.24 4.88
CA ALA A 371 10.79 -8.43 4.66
C ALA A 371 11.53 -8.88 5.93
N ASP A 372 11.11 -8.35 7.09
CA ASP A 372 11.63 -8.77 8.39
C ASP A 372 10.53 -9.27 9.33
N PRO A 373 10.23 -10.58 9.32
CA PRO A 373 9.22 -11.15 10.21
C PRO A 373 9.64 -11.15 11.69
N THR A 374 10.89 -10.85 12.03
CA THR A 374 11.35 -10.85 13.42
C THR A 374 10.72 -9.74 14.27
N VAL A 375 10.31 -8.65 13.64
CA VAL A 375 9.68 -7.51 14.34
C VAL A 375 8.19 -7.74 14.67
N ALA A 376 7.57 -8.79 14.14
CA ALA A 376 6.14 -9.05 14.31
C ALA A 376 5.74 -9.21 15.80
N ALA A 377 6.57 -9.86 16.61
CA ALA A 377 6.32 -10.03 18.03
C ALA A 377 6.22 -8.68 18.78
N ASP A 378 7.10 -7.74 18.49
CA ASP A 378 7.10 -6.42 19.11
C ASP A 378 5.92 -5.57 18.60
N MET A 379 5.54 -5.69 17.33
CA MET A 379 4.34 -5.05 16.77
C MET A 379 3.07 -5.54 17.47
N VAL A 380 2.88 -6.86 17.60
CA VAL A 380 1.71 -7.45 18.29
C VAL A 380 1.65 -7.03 19.76
N LYS A 381 2.78 -7.08 20.48
CA LYS A 381 2.85 -6.65 21.89
C LYS A 381 2.44 -5.19 22.06
N ALA A 382 2.92 -4.30 21.17
CA ALA A 382 2.59 -2.89 21.22
C ALA A 382 1.11 -2.62 20.93
N LEU A 383 0.52 -3.30 19.94
CA LEU A 383 -0.90 -3.21 19.63
C LEU A 383 -1.77 -3.65 20.82
N ILE A 384 -1.45 -4.80 21.44
CA ILE A 384 -2.16 -5.31 22.63
C ILE A 384 -2.03 -4.34 23.81
N ALA A 385 -0.83 -3.87 24.11
CA ALA A 385 -0.58 -2.96 25.22
C ALA A 385 -1.35 -1.64 25.04
N THR A 386 -1.35 -1.09 23.82
CA THR A 386 -2.08 0.13 23.49
C THR A 386 -3.60 -0.08 23.62
N ALA A 387 -4.14 -1.20 23.10
CA ALA A 387 -5.57 -1.49 23.19
C ALA A 387 -6.04 -1.68 24.64
N ARG A 388 -5.20 -2.24 25.52
CA ARG A 388 -5.52 -2.38 26.95
C ARG A 388 -5.57 -1.06 27.70
N SER A 389 -4.80 -0.07 27.25
CA SER A 389 -4.70 1.23 27.94
C SER A 389 -5.55 2.34 27.30
N ASP A 390 -6.01 2.16 26.05
CA ASP A 390 -6.74 3.14 25.27
C ASP A 390 -8.03 2.52 24.68
N PRO A 391 -9.20 2.77 25.30
CA PRO A 391 -10.47 2.23 24.82
C PRO A 391 -10.84 2.65 23.38
N ALA A 392 -10.43 3.85 22.94
CA ALA A 392 -10.67 4.29 21.58
C ALA A 392 -9.82 3.47 20.58
N PHE A 393 -8.59 3.13 20.95
CA PHE A 393 -7.76 2.25 20.17
C PHE A 393 -8.27 0.79 20.16
N ALA A 394 -8.80 0.31 21.30
CA ALA A 394 -9.45 -1.00 21.35
C ALA A 394 -10.64 -1.10 20.39
N ALA A 395 -11.49 -0.06 20.36
CA ALA A 395 -12.59 0.01 19.40
C ALA A 395 -12.07 0.03 17.94
N ARG A 396 -10.95 0.70 17.68
CA ARG A 396 -10.33 0.70 16.35
C ARG A 396 -9.78 -0.69 15.96
N VAL A 397 -9.23 -1.44 16.92
CA VAL A 397 -8.81 -2.85 16.71
C VAL A 397 -10.03 -3.71 16.34
N ASP A 398 -11.13 -3.57 17.05
CA ASP A 398 -12.36 -4.32 16.77
C ASP A 398 -12.94 -3.99 15.39
N GLU A 399 -12.93 -2.73 15.00
CA GLU A 399 -13.35 -2.29 13.65
C GLU A 399 -12.46 -2.89 12.55
N SER A 400 -11.12 -2.86 12.73
CA SER A 400 -10.17 -3.45 11.81
C SER A 400 -10.32 -4.96 11.69
N ALA A 401 -10.38 -5.66 12.83
CA ALA A 401 -10.57 -7.10 12.87
C ALA A 401 -11.86 -7.51 12.16
N THR A 402 -12.95 -6.77 12.38
CA THR A 402 -14.23 -7.01 11.70
C THR A 402 -14.10 -6.89 10.18
N ARG A 403 -13.39 -5.87 9.66
CA ARG A 403 -13.17 -5.73 8.20
C ARG A 403 -12.34 -6.89 7.64
N VAL A 404 -11.25 -7.26 8.32
CA VAL A 404 -10.40 -8.38 7.90
C VAL A 404 -11.18 -9.70 7.92
N LEU A 405 -11.95 -9.96 8.97
CA LEU A 405 -12.79 -11.17 9.06
C LEU A 405 -13.89 -11.21 7.99
N ASN A 406 -14.49 -10.08 7.66
CA ASN A 406 -15.47 -10.00 6.57
C ASN A 406 -14.83 -10.24 5.20
N LEU A 407 -13.60 -9.74 4.96
CA LEU A 407 -12.83 -10.05 3.77
C LEU A 407 -12.56 -11.56 3.67
N LYS A 408 -12.19 -12.21 4.77
CA LYS A 408 -11.94 -13.66 4.81
C LYS A 408 -13.20 -14.51 4.55
N LYS A 409 -14.38 -14.03 4.95
CA LYS A 409 -15.64 -14.71 4.62
C LYS A 409 -15.89 -14.82 3.13
N SER A 410 -15.44 -13.84 2.33
CA SER A 410 -15.56 -13.91 0.87
C SER A 410 -14.77 -15.05 0.22
N LEU A 411 -13.77 -15.60 0.92
CA LEU A 411 -13.00 -16.76 0.47
C LEU A 411 -13.76 -18.09 0.65
N GLN A 412 -14.81 -18.09 1.45
CA GLN A 412 -15.61 -19.29 1.77
C GLN A 412 -16.90 -19.37 0.95
N SER A 413 -17.25 -18.32 0.21
CA SER A 413 -18.37 -18.24 -0.72
C SER A 413 -17.89 -18.58 -2.15
#